data_fa9f01adfb4e50a92c2106a15a500538
#
_entry.id   fa9f01adfb4e50a92c2106a15a500538
#
_cell.length_a   1.000
_cell.length_b   1.000
_cell.length_c   1.000
_cell.angle_alpha   90.00
_cell.angle_beta   90.00
_cell.angle_gamma   90.00
#
_symmetry.space_group_name_H-M   'P 1'
#
loop_
_entity.id
_entity.type
_entity.pdbx_description
1 polymer ?
#
loop_
_entity_poly.entity_id
_entity_poly.type
_entity_poly.pdbx_seq_one_letter_code
_entity_poly.pdbx_strand_id
1 'polypeptide(L)'
;TSFIKRDSGLRIRSLTDPTKKMSKSSTEEKSKILLSDDPGTAAKKVMSATTDSVGVVHFDFETQPGISSLLQILSLLTGRTQEEVNAEWVGSTSYGEFKKAVADAVRDFLTDFQRRFASISDEALIAKLEASEQAMAEIANATLLRAQTAVGLRRG
;
A
#
# COMPACT_ATOMS: atom_id res chain seq x y z
N THR A 1 -8.86 17.95 -2.09
CA THR A 1 -8.34 16.57 -1.88
C THR A 1 -7.78 16.54 -0.47
N SER A 2 -8.53 15.98 0.48
CA SER A 2 -8.02 15.76 1.82
C SER A 2 -7.01 14.60 1.76
N PHE A 3 -5.73 14.87 1.96
CA PHE A 3 -4.77 13.84 2.26
C PHE A 3 -5.14 13.23 3.62
N ILE A 4 -5.51 11.97 3.63
CA ILE A 4 -5.69 11.22 4.87
C ILE A 4 -4.29 11.04 5.46
N LYS A 5 -3.89 11.95 6.36
CA LYS A 5 -2.73 11.76 7.21
C LYS A 5 -3.09 10.65 8.20
N ARG A 6 -2.69 9.42 7.93
CA ARG A 6 -2.68 8.39 8.97
C ARG A 6 -1.48 8.66 9.88
N ASP A 7 -1.74 8.78 11.18
CA ASP A 7 -0.81 9.32 12.20
C ASP A 7 0.44 8.48 12.50
N SER A 8 0.60 7.33 11.96
CA SER A 8 1.85 6.58 12.00
C SER A 8 2.20 6.20 10.60
N GLY A 9 3.34 6.64 10.10
CA GLY A 9 3.85 6.25 8.80
C GLY A 9 3.90 4.73 8.69
N LEU A 10 2.82 4.13 8.22
CA LEU A 10 2.70 2.71 7.97
C LEU A 10 3.81 2.30 7.01
N ARG A 11 4.86 1.74 7.57
CA ARG A 11 6.02 1.29 6.82
C ARG A 11 5.95 -0.22 6.66
N ILE A 12 5.35 -0.67 5.56
CA ILE A 12 5.34 -2.10 5.22
C ILE A 12 6.77 -2.60 5.07
N ARG A 13 7.06 -3.72 5.71
CA ARG A 13 8.39 -4.34 5.73
C ARG A 13 8.56 -5.35 4.59
N SER A 14 9.81 -5.59 4.20
CA SER A 14 10.16 -6.63 3.25
C SER A 14 9.68 -8.00 3.76
N LEU A 15 9.21 -8.86 2.86
CA LEU A 15 8.76 -10.21 3.22
C LEU A 15 9.91 -11.16 3.54
N THR A 16 11.11 -10.89 3.03
CA THR A 16 12.29 -11.73 3.25
C THR A 16 13.22 -11.19 4.33
N ASP A 17 13.22 -9.87 4.54
CA ASP A 17 14.01 -9.19 5.57
C ASP A 17 13.15 -8.12 6.26
N PRO A 18 12.39 -8.49 7.30
CA PRO A 18 11.45 -7.57 7.97
C PRO A 18 12.14 -6.45 8.77
N THR A 19 13.45 -6.40 8.83
CA THR A 19 14.20 -5.26 9.36
C THR A 19 14.21 -4.08 8.38
N LYS A 20 14.02 -4.35 7.08
CA LYS A 20 14.01 -3.37 6.00
C LYS A 20 12.58 -3.05 5.53
N LYS A 21 12.37 -1.86 4.98
CA LYS A 21 11.12 -1.52 4.30
C LYS A 21 10.97 -2.33 3.01
N MET A 22 9.75 -2.68 2.65
CA MET A 22 9.45 -3.23 1.31
C MET A 22 9.83 -2.19 0.24
N SER A 23 10.62 -2.59 -0.75
CA SER A 23 11.12 -1.70 -1.79
C SER A 23 10.81 -2.24 -3.18
N LYS A 24 10.19 -1.38 -4.01
CA LYS A 24 9.93 -1.69 -5.43
C LYS A 24 11.23 -2.02 -6.19
N SER A 25 12.33 -1.35 -5.87
CA SER A 25 13.63 -1.51 -6.53
C SER A 25 14.48 -2.66 -5.99
N SER A 26 13.98 -3.45 -5.03
CA SER A 26 14.68 -4.66 -4.59
C SER A 26 14.87 -5.62 -5.77
N THR A 27 16.06 -6.20 -5.90
CA THR A 27 16.35 -7.26 -6.88
C THR A 27 15.74 -8.61 -6.48
N GLU A 28 15.41 -8.77 -5.22
CA GLU A 28 14.80 -9.98 -4.67
C GLU A 28 13.27 -9.96 -4.86
N GLU A 29 12.78 -10.75 -5.81
CA GLU A 29 11.36 -10.79 -6.16
C GLU A 29 10.43 -11.26 -5.02
N LYS A 30 10.93 -12.12 -4.12
CA LYS A 30 10.16 -12.61 -2.97
C LYS A 30 10.02 -11.58 -1.85
N SER A 31 10.83 -10.52 -1.87
CA SER A 31 10.85 -9.49 -0.82
C SER A 31 9.68 -8.51 -0.88
N LYS A 32 8.97 -8.48 -2.01
CA LYS A 32 7.95 -7.47 -2.33
C LYS A 32 6.71 -8.08 -2.99
N ILE A 33 5.60 -7.36 -2.87
CA ILE A 33 4.37 -7.60 -3.61
C ILE A 33 4.16 -6.42 -4.55
N LEU A 34 4.01 -6.69 -5.84
CA LEU A 34 3.66 -5.70 -6.84
C LEU A 34 2.15 -5.77 -7.13
N LEU A 35 1.54 -4.65 -7.47
CA LEU A 35 0.12 -4.61 -7.89
C LEU A 35 -0.11 -5.39 -9.21
N SER A 36 0.96 -5.63 -9.97
CA SER A 36 0.97 -6.44 -11.19
C SER A 36 1.29 -7.92 -10.98
N ASP A 37 1.60 -8.34 -9.75
CA ASP A 37 1.85 -9.76 -9.47
C ASP A 37 0.59 -10.59 -9.73
N ASP A 38 0.77 -11.80 -10.22
CA ASP A 38 -0.31 -12.79 -10.21
C ASP A 38 -0.79 -13.00 -8.77
N PRO A 39 -2.14 -12.93 -8.51
CA PRO A 39 -2.66 -13.00 -7.14
C PRO A 39 -2.27 -14.27 -6.38
N GLY A 40 -2.20 -15.42 -7.07
CA GLY A 40 -1.76 -16.68 -6.47
C GLY A 40 -0.26 -16.68 -6.13
N THR A 41 0.54 -16.06 -6.97
CA THR A 41 1.99 -15.89 -6.74
C THR A 41 2.24 -14.95 -5.56
N ALA A 42 1.52 -13.83 -5.47
CA ALA A 42 1.60 -12.91 -4.33
C ALA A 42 1.22 -13.60 -3.00
N ALA A 43 0.15 -14.40 -3.01
CA ALA A 43 -0.24 -15.22 -1.85
C ALA A 43 0.88 -16.18 -1.41
N LYS A 44 1.55 -16.84 -2.36
CA LYS A 44 2.70 -17.71 -2.06
C LYS A 44 3.89 -16.94 -1.46
N LYS A 45 4.15 -15.72 -1.92
CA LYS A 45 5.18 -14.84 -1.32
C LYS A 45 4.86 -14.57 0.15
N VAL A 46 3.60 -14.26 0.50
CA VAL A 46 3.16 -14.07 1.88
C VAL A 46 3.35 -15.33 2.72
N MET A 47 2.94 -16.50 2.19
CA MET A 47 3.13 -17.78 2.90
C MET A 47 4.59 -18.08 3.20
N SER A 48 5.52 -17.67 2.32
CA SER A 48 6.96 -17.84 2.48
C SER A 48 7.65 -16.71 3.24
N ALA A 49 6.91 -15.68 3.70
CA ALA A 49 7.48 -14.53 4.38
C ALA A 49 8.25 -14.95 5.64
N THR A 50 9.38 -14.29 5.87
CA THR A 50 10.21 -14.51 7.06
C THR A 50 9.47 -14.04 8.32
N THR A 51 9.40 -14.92 9.31
CA THR A 51 8.86 -14.64 10.63
C THR A 51 9.84 -15.14 11.68
N ASP A 52 9.65 -14.71 12.92
CA ASP A 52 10.44 -15.14 14.06
C ASP A 52 10.12 -16.58 14.49
N SER A 53 10.80 -17.04 15.54
CA SER A 53 10.63 -18.36 16.16
C SER A 53 9.93 -18.34 17.52
N VAL A 54 9.29 -17.21 17.89
CA VAL A 54 8.58 -17.07 19.17
C VAL A 54 7.40 -18.05 19.27
N GLY A 55 6.77 -18.33 18.13
CA GLY A 55 5.70 -19.32 18.05
C GLY A 55 4.32 -18.82 18.49
N VAL A 56 4.18 -17.54 18.82
CA VAL A 56 2.92 -16.90 19.21
C VAL A 56 2.79 -15.56 18.51
N VAL A 57 1.66 -15.29 17.89
CA VAL A 57 1.41 -14.02 17.22
C VAL A 57 1.28 -12.88 18.22
N HIS A 58 2.12 -11.87 18.09
CA HIS A 58 2.04 -10.65 18.87
C HIS A 58 2.45 -9.45 18.01
N PHE A 59 1.81 -8.30 18.24
CA PHE A 59 2.14 -7.07 17.51
C PHE A 59 3.25 -6.32 18.25
N ASP A 60 4.48 -6.57 17.85
CA ASP A 60 5.68 -5.92 18.37
C ASP A 60 6.76 -5.85 17.27
N PHE A 61 7.13 -4.65 16.86
CA PHE A 61 8.14 -4.46 15.84
C PHE A 61 9.58 -4.69 16.30
N GLU A 62 9.83 -4.74 17.59
CA GLU A 62 11.17 -5.00 18.12
C GLU A 62 11.48 -6.50 18.11
N THR A 63 10.53 -7.31 18.58
CA THR A 63 10.71 -8.76 18.71
C THR A 63 10.14 -9.56 17.55
N GLN A 64 9.04 -9.09 16.93
CA GLN A 64 8.32 -9.78 15.86
C GLN A 64 8.06 -8.87 14.64
N PRO A 65 9.09 -8.27 14.01
CA PRO A 65 8.89 -7.32 12.91
C PRO A 65 8.17 -7.93 11.70
N GLY A 66 8.39 -9.22 11.40
CA GLY A 66 7.73 -9.94 10.32
C GLY A 66 6.24 -10.14 10.57
N ILE A 67 5.88 -10.65 11.74
CA ILE A 67 4.48 -10.84 12.16
C ILE A 67 3.76 -9.49 12.23
N SER A 68 4.38 -8.48 12.85
CA SER A 68 3.80 -7.14 12.97
C SER A 68 3.53 -6.50 11.61
N SER A 69 4.43 -6.68 10.63
CA SER A 69 4.22 -6.21 9.26
C SER A 69 3.06 -6.93 8.57
N LEU A 70 2.93 -8.25 8.77
CA LEU A 70 1.81 -9.01 8.22
C LEU A 70 0.47 -8.62 8.85
N LEU A 71 0.43 -8.34 10.16
CA LEU A 71 -0.75 -7.80 10.85
C LEU A 71 -1.16 -6.44 10.28
N GLN A 72 -0.19 -5.56 9.98
CA GLN A 72 -0.47 -4.29 9.31
C GLN A 72 -1.04 -4.48 7.90
N ILE A 73 -0.47 -5.40 7.12
CA ILE A 73 -0.99 -5.71 5.77
C ILE A 73 -2.43 -6.18 5.88
N LEU A 74 -2.73 -7.08 6.80
CA LEU A 74 -4.09 -7.60 7.00
C LEU A 74 -5.08 -6.50 7.37
N SER A 75 -4.72 -5.62 8.32
CA SER A 75 -5.52 -4.45 8.71
C SER A 75 -5.82 -3.55 7.51
N LEU A 76 -4.80 -3.20 6.73
CA LEU A 76 -4.94 -2.32 5.57
C LEU A 76 -5.85 -2.89 4.48
N LEU A 77 -5.69 -4.18 4.17
CA LEU A 77 -6.42 -4.82 3.09
C LEU A 77 -7.87 -5.16 3.45
N THR A 78 -8.13 -5.45 4.73
CA THR A 78 -9.49 -5.73 5.22
C THR A 78 -10.26 -4.47 5.62
N GLY A 79 -9.61 -3.31 5.68
CA GLY A 79 -10.21 -2.05 6.13
C GLY A 79 -10.53 -1.99 7.63
N ARG A 80 -10.07 -2.98 8.40
CA ARG A 80 -10.22 -3.07 9.85
C ARG A 80 -9.15 -2.25 10.55
N THR A 81 -9.41 -1.82 11.78
CA THR A 81 -8.39 -1.15 12.58
C THR A 81 -7.27 -2.11 12.98
N GLN A 82 -6.09 -1.55 13.29
CA GLN A 82 -4.96 -2.37 13.74
C GLN A 82 -5.28 -3.08 15.06
N GLU A 83 -6.01 -2.42 15.95
CA GLU A 83 -6.43 -2.96 17.24
C GLU A 83 -7.35 -4.18 17.10
N GLU A 84 -8.32 -4.12 16.17
CA GLU A 84 -9.23 -5.24 15.89
C GLU A 84 -8.49 -6.45 15.36
N VAL A 85 -7.56 -6.23 14.42
CA VAL A 85 -6.75 -7.32 13.84
C VAL A 85 -5.80 -7.90 14.88
N ASN A 86 -5.17 -7.05 15.69
CA ASN A 86 -4.29 -7.50 16.76
C ASN A 86 -5.07 -8.33 17.82
N ALA A 87 -6.27 -7.88 18.20
CA ALA A 87 -7.10 -8.59 19.19
C ALA A 87 -7.56 -9.98 18.69
N GLU A 88 -7.81 -10.11 17.39
CA GLU A 88 -8.20 -11.40 16.78
C GLU A 88 -7.05 -12.41 16.79
N TRP A 89 -5.83 -11.98 16.53
CA TRP A 89 -4.70 -12.87 16.30
C TRP A 89 -3.74 -12.99 17.49
N VAL A 90 -3.81 -12.10 18.48
CA VAL A 90 -2.95 -12.15 19.65
C VAL A 90 -3.06 -13.50 20.36
N GLY A 91 -1.92 -14.12 20.66
CA GLY A 91 -1.86 -15.41 21.31
C GLY A 91 -2.05 -16.62 20.38
N SER A 92 -2.36 -16.44 19.10
CA SER A 92 -2.42 -17.54 18.14
C SER A 92 -1.06 -18.20 17.99
N THR A 93 -1.02 -19.53 18.12
CA THR A 93 0.20 -20.34 17.96
C THR A 93 0.39 -20.88 16.54
N SER A 94 -0.60 -20.69 15.66
CA SER A 94 -0.55 -21.14 14.28
C SER A 94 -0.12 -20.03 13.33
N TYR A 95 1.19 -19.85 13.14
CA TYR A 95 1.72 -18.94 12.10
C TYR A 95 1.23 -19.31 10.68
N GLY A 96 0.98 -20.59 10.44
CA GLY A 96 0.46 -21.07 9.14
C GLY A 96 -0.95 -20.55 8.86
N GLU A 97 -1.86 -20.64 9.82
CA GLU A 97 -3.23 -20.10 9.68
C GLU A 97 -3.23 -18.59 9.57
N PHE A 98 -2.44 -17.91 10.39
CA PHE A 98 -2.28 -16.47 10.31
C PHE A 98 -1.76 -16.02 8.94
N LYS A 99 -0.66 -16.61 8.45
CA LYS A 99 -0.11 -16.30 7.11
C LYS A 99 -1.11 -16.60 6.01
N LYS A 100 -1.90 -17.68 6.15
CA LYS A 100 -2.95 -17.99 5.19
C LYS A 100 -4.02 -16.90 5.13
N ALA A 101 -4.49 -16.40 6.27
CA ALA A 101 -5.45 -15.29 6.31
C ALA A 101 -4.90 -14.03 5.60
N VAL A 102 -3.63 -13.70 5.84
CA VAL A 102 -2.96 -12.57 5.15
C VAL A 102 -2.82 -12.85 3.65
N ALA A 103 -2.44 -14.06 3.26
CA ALA A 103 -2.27 -14.47 1.87
C ALA A 103 -3.60 -14.41 1.09
N ASP A 104 -4.68 -14.85 1.72
CA ASP A 104 -6.04 -14.78 1.16
C ASP A 104 -6.47 -13.32 0.97
N ALA A 105 -6.26 -12.45 1.95
CA ALA A 105 -6.55 -11.02 1.84
C ALA A 105 -5.74 -10.34 0.72
N VAL A 106 -4.46 -10.67 0.57
CA VAL A 106 -3.61 -10.16 -0.52
C VAL A 106 -4.11 -10.63 -1.88
N ARG A 107 -4.45 -11.92 -2.01
CA ARG A 107 -4.99 -12.48 -3.26
C ARG A 107 -6.29 -11.80 -3.67
N ASP A 108 -7.22 -11.66 -2.73
CA ASP A 108 -8.53 -11.08 -3.00
C ASP A 108 -8.43 -9.60 -3.37
N PHE A 109 -7.57 -8.85 -2.68
CA PHE A 109 -7.26 -7.46 -3.00
C PHE A 109 -6.68 -7.32 -4.41
N LEU A 110 -5.65 -8.09 -4.77
CA LEU A 110 -5.04 -8.02 -6.09
C LEU A 110 -6.01 -8.42 -7.19
N THR A 111 -6.83 -9.44 -6.96
CA THR A 111 -7.85 -9.88 -7.92
C THR A 111 -8.87 -8.75 -8.18
N ASP A 112 -9.39 -8.11 -7.13
CA ASP A 112 -10.35 -7.01 -7.28
C ASP A 112 -9.67 -5.77 -7.92
N PHE A 113 -8.47 -5.41 -7.46
CA PHE A 113 -7.71 -4.30 -8.02
C PHE A 113 -7.45 -4.48 -9.52
N GLN A 114 -6.93 -5.63 -9.95
CA GLN A 114 -6.61 -5.91 -11.35
C GLN A 114 -7.87 -5.97 -12.22
N ARG A 115 -8.97 -6.50 -11.70
CA ARG A 115 -10.27 -6.48 -12.37
C ARG A 115 -10.74 -5.05 -12.61
N ARG A 116 -10.70 -4.18 -11.60
CA ARG A 116 -11.06 -2.76 -11.73
C ARG A 116 -10.13 -2.02 -12.69
N PHE A 117 -8.84 -2.28 -12.58
CA PHE A 117 -7.84 -1.68 -13.46
C PHE A 117 -8.10 -2.04 -14.93
N ALA A 118 -8.37 -3.31 -15.21
CA ALA A 118 -8.68 -3.79 -16.56
C ALA A 118 -10.02 -3.26 -17.12
N SER A 119 -10.92 -2.77 -16.26
CA SER A 119 -12.21 -2.19 -16.70
C SER A 119 -12.11 -0.72 -17.10
N ILE A 120 -10.96 -0.07 -16.89
CA ILE A 120 -10.75 1.34 -17.28
C ILE A 120 -10.42 1.37 -18.77
N SER A 121 -11.24 2.09 -19.56
CA SER A 121 -10.96 2.31 -20.97
C SER A 121 -9.99 3.47 -21.19
N ASP A 122 -9.24 3.42 -22.28
CA ASP A 122 -8.32 4.49 -22.66
C ASP A 122 -9.06 5.81 -22.90
N GLU A 123 -10.28 5.77 -23.45
CA GLU A 123 -11.11 6.96 -23.66
C GLU A 123 -11.48 7.62 -22.32
N ALA A 124 -11.87 6.83 -21.32
CA ALA A 124 -12.19 7.36 -19.99
C ALA A 124 -10.95 7.96 -19.30
N LEU A 125 -9.79 7.33 -19.50
CA LEU A 125 -8.51 7.82 -18.98
C LEU A 125 -8.14 9.15 -19.64
N ILE A 126 -8.18 9.24 -20.98
CA ILE A 126 -7.86 10.45 -21.74
C ILE A 126 -8.79 11.59 -21.32
N ALA A 127 -10.11 11.37 -21.31
CA ALA A 127 -11.08 12.37 -20.88
C ALA A 127 -10.82 12.90 -19.47
N LYS A 128 -10.41 12.00 -18.55
CA LYS A 128 -10.05 12.40 -17.18
C LYS A 128 -8.76 13.23 -17.13
N LEU A 129 -7.76 12.89 -17.95
CA LEU A 129 -6.50 13.63 -18.04
C LEU A 129 -6.74 15.03 -18.61
N GLU A 130 -7.49 15.16 -19.71
CA GLU A 130 -7.83 16.44 -20.36
C GLU A 130 -8.59 17.37 -19.41
N ALA A 131 -9.62 16.85 -18.71
CA ALA A 131 -10.36 17.63 -17.73
C ALA A 131 -9.48 18.07 -16.54
N SER A 132 -8.54 17.24 -16.13
CA SER A 132 -7.60 17.57 -15.05
C SER A 132 -6.57 18.60 -15.50
N GLU A 133 -6.07 18.50 -16.73
CA GLU A 133 -5.14 19.46 -17.33
C GLU A 133 -5.79 20.84 -17.44
N GLN A 134 -7.02 20.91 -17.93
CA GLN A 134 -7.75 22.19 -18.03
C GLN A 134 -7.92 22.83 -16.64
N ALA A 135 -8.36 22.08 -15.64
CA ALA A 135 -8.53 22.60 -14.28
C ALA A 135 -7.19 23.08 -13.67
N MET A 136 -6.11 22.36 -13.92
CA MET A 136 -4.77 22.76 -13.45
C MET A 136 -4.24 23.98 -14.21
N ALA A 137 -4.51 24.09 -15.51
CA ALA A 137 -4.11 25.24 -16.33
C ALA A 137 -4.75 26.54 -15.82
N GLU A 138 -6.01 26.51 -15.43
CA GLU A 138 -6.69 27.69 -14.84
C GLU A 138 -5.98 28.16 -13.56
N ILE A 139 -5.67 27.27 -12.65
CA ILE A 139 -4.98 27.58 -11.38
C ILE A 139 -3.55 28.06 -11.63
N ALA A 140 -2.82 27.34 -12.51
CA ALA A 140 -1.43 27.66 -12.83
C ALA A 140 -1.31 29.03 -13.52
N ASN A 141 -2.17 29.32 -14.51
CA ASN A 141 -2.17 30.58 -15.23
C ASN A 141 -2.55 31.76 -14.33
N ALA A 142 -3.53 31.61 -13.45
CA ALA A 142 -3.89 32.63 -12.47
C ALA A 142 -2.70 32.93 -11.52
N THR A 143 -1.98 31.89 -11.09
CA THR A 143 -0.80 32.06 -10.24
C THR A 143 0.36 32.71 -10.98
N LEU A 144 0.61 32.26 -12.23
CA LEU A 144 1.65 32.82 -13.10
C LEU A 144 1.38 34.32 -13.37
N LEU A 145 0.14 34.69 -13.69
CA LEU A 145 -0.24 36.07 -13.92
C LEU A 145 0.03 36.96 -12.69
N ARG A 146 -0.34 36.50 -11.49
CA ARG A 146 -0.04 37.21 -10.25
C ARG A 146 1.46 37.41 -10.04
N ALA A 147 2.24 36.37 -10.28
CA ALA A 147 3.69 36.44 -10.16
C ALA A 147 4.30 37.42 -11.17
N GLN A 148 3.88 37.33 -12.45
CA GLN A 148 4.35 38.22 -13.52
C GLN A 148 4.00 39.70 -13.25
N THR A 149 2.81 39.97 -12.73
CA THR A 149 2.39 41.33 -12.33
C THR A 149 3.22 41.83 -11.15
N ALA A 150 3.45 41.01 -10.14
CA ALA A 150 4.21 41.39 -8.95
C ALA A 150 5.69 41.77 -9.27
N VAL A 151 6.30 41.11 -10.26
CA VAL A 151 7.68 41.41 -10.70
C VAL A 151 7.74 42.41 -11.87
N GLY A 152 6.62 43.01 -12.27
CA GLY A 152 6.59 44.05 -13.32
C GLY A 152 6.72 43.53 -14.76
N LEU A 153 6.61 42.22 -15.00
CA LEU A 153 6.65 41.61 -16.34
C LEU A 153 5.33 41.77 -17.11
N ARG A 154 4.24 42.01 -16.40
CA ARG A 154 2.92 42.34 -17.00
C ARG A 154 2.30 43.50 -16.25
N ARG A 155 1.58 44.37 -16.98
CA ARG A 155 0.71 45.38 -16.38
C ARG A 155 -0.56 44.68 -15.86
N GLY A 156 -0.97 45.03 -14.66
CA GLY A 156 -2.23 44.55 -14.08
C GLY A 156 -3.46 45.11 -14.81
#